data_b173efb6d68ebcc0c31a2a8e5c989fd4
#
_entry.id   b173efb6d68ebcc0c31a2a8e5c989fd4
#
_cell.length_a   1.000
_cell.length_b   1.000
_cell.length_c   1.000
_cell.angle_alpha   90.00
_cell.angle_beta   90.00
_cell.angle_gamma   90.00
#
_symmetry.space_group_name_H-M   'P 1'
#
loop_
_entity.id
_entity.type
_entity.pdbx_description
1 polymer ?
#
loop_
_entity_poly.entity_id
_entity_poly.type
_entity_poly.pdbx_seq_one_letter_code
_entity_poly.pdbx_strand_id
1 'polypeptide(L)'
;LAVWSADRIIAVSHATRGDLTRILRIPEDQVVVIHEGVAPEFRMTVDAKMRDAVIRRYGIRPPYCLFVGNLEPRKNLPRLIEAFGLLRQRGLKPPDLPQLVLVGTRGWLYDGIFRAAEAQGLGGDIVFAGYVPPADLPALYAGAACFVFPSLYEGFGLPVLEAMSAGTPVVASRVGAIPEVAGDAAVLVDAHRPVELADGIASVLTDGALRDRLVARGRVRAQAFTWERVARETLAVYESVHTGAARHTGPPLDVGGSPGGPEASGGPRAAGSAGSVDPQVGGSRGGVVGTPPRG
;
A
#
# COMPACT_ATOMS: atom_id res chain seq x y z
N LEU A 1 6.28 26.79 -7.37
CA LEU A 1 6.14 28.19 -6.90
C LEU A 1 5.11 28.30 -5.77
N ALA A 2 3.92 27.72 -5.88
CA ALA A 2 2.85 27.84 -4.86
C ALA A 2 3.26 27.40 -3.44
N VAL A 3 4.04 26.36 -3.29
CA VAL A 3 4.46 25.85 -1.97
C VAL A 3 5.37 26.81 -1.19
N TRP A 4 6.15 27.65 -1.87
CA TRP A 4 7.04 28.62 -1.21
C TRP A 4 6.38 29.97 -0.92
N SER A 5 5.18 30.21 -1.46
CA SER A 5 4.40 31.43 -1.22
C SER A 5 3.18 31.17 -0.32
N ALA A 6 2.99 29.95 0.12
CA ALA A 6 1.88 29.59 1.01
C ALA A 6 2.22 29.90 2.46
N ASP A 7 1.30 30.47 3.22
CA ASP A 7 1.44 30.67 4.69
C ASP A 7 1.41 29.33 5.41
N ARG A 8 0.60 28.39 4.96
CA ARG A 8 0.49 27.01 5.45
C ARG A 8 0.28 26.04 4.32
N ILE A 9 0.76 24.83 4.51
CA ILE A 9 0.56 23.71 3.58
C ILE A 9 -0.14 22.61 4.35
N ILE A 10 -1.22 22.07 3.80
CA ILE A 10 -1.89 20.88 4.34
C ILE A 10 -1.33 19.66 3.62
N ALA A 11 -0.74 18.74 4.39
CA ALA A 11 -0.27 17.44 3.93
C ALA A 11 -1.26 16.35 4.39
N VAL A 12 -1.59 15.41 3.52
CA VAL A 12 -2.55 14.34 3.82
C VAL A 12 -1.99 13.24 4.73
N SER A 13 -0.67 13.27 5.02
CA SER A 13 -0.01 12.30 5.90
C SER A 13 1.32 12.85 6.45
N HIS A 14 1.81 12.24 7.52
CA HIS A 14 3.17 12.50 8.00
C HIS A 14 4.24 12.10 6.98
N ALA A 15 4.01 11.04 6.21
CA ALA A 15 4.89 10.65 5.10
C ALA A 15 5.00 11.77 4.05
N THR A 16 3.87 12.35 3.64
CA THR A 16 3.83 13.48 2.70
C THR A 16 4.51 14.72 3.28
N ARG A 17 4.28 15.04 4.57
CA ARG A 17 4.98 16.13 5.26
C ARG A 17 6.50 15.92 5.25
N GLY A 18 6.94 14.70 5.58
CA GLY A 18 8.36 14.34 5.56
C GLY A 18 8.99 14.52 4.17
N ASP A 19 8.28 14.18 3.11
CA ASP A 19 8.76 14.40 1.74
C ASP A 19 8.81 15.89 1.36
N LEU A 20 7.81 16.69 1.74
CA LEU A 20 7.84 18.14 1.53
C LEU A 20 9.04 18.78 2.21
N THR A 21 9.31 18.40 3.46
CA THR A 21 10.44 18.91 4.23
C THR A 21 11.77 18.44 3.65
N ARG A 22 11.91 17.16 3.34
CA ARG A 22 13.17 16.56 2.89
C ARG A 22 13.51 16.96 1.46
N ILE A 23 12.52 16.92 0.54
CA ILE A 23 12.76 17.10 -0.91
C ILE A 23 12.68 18.57 -1.30
N LEU A 24 11.64 19.27 -0.84
CA LEU A 24 11.38 20.66 -1.20
C LEU A 24 11.92 21.68 -0.21
N ARG A 25 12.51 21.21 0.92
CA ARG A 25 13.07 22.07 1.98
C ARG A 25 12.03 23.00 2.62
N ILE A 26 10.76 22.61 2.62
CA ILE A 26 9.71 23.35 3.31
C ILE A 26 9.91 23.24 4.81
N PRO A 27 9.86 24.34 5.58
CA PRO A 27 9.93 24.30 7.04
C PRO A 27 8.81 23.39 7.60
N GLU A 28 9.16 22.55 8.56
CA GLU A 28 8.20 21.57 9.11
C GLU A 28 7.01 22.25 9.79
N ASP A 29 7.24 23.40 10.43
CA ASP A 29 6.21 24.19 11.09
C ASP A 29 5.25 24.90 10.11
N GLN A 30 5.58 24.96 8.83
CA GLN A 30 4.70 25.43 7.76
C GLN A 30 3.70 24.36 7.31
N VAL A 31 3.97 23.06 7.60
CA VAL A 31 3.17 21.95 7.11
C VAL A 31 2.30 21.36 8.22
N VAL A 32 0.99 21.46 8.04
CA VAL A 32 -0.02 20.85 8.91
C VAL A 32 -0.46 19.53 8.33
N VAL A 33 -0.45 18.44 9.12
CA VAL A 33 -0.96 17.15 8.65
C VAL A 33 -2.44 17.04 8.97
N ILE A 34 -3.24 16.81 7.93
CA ILE A 34 -4.67 16.53 8.04
C ILE A 34 -4.94 15.27 7.22
N HIS A 35 -5.22 14.17 7.91
CA HIS A 35 -5.54 12.91 7.26
C HIS A 35 -6.85 12.98 6.51
N GLU A 36 -6.96 12.25 5.40
CA GLU A 36 -8.21 12.14 4.65
C GLU A 36 -9.26 11.30 5.39
N GLY A 37 -10.51 11.42 4.98
CA GLY A 37 -11.65 10.66 5.49
C GLY A 37 -12.08 9.55 4.54
N VAL A 38 -12.71 8.51 5.06
CA VAL A 38 -13.40 7.50 4.27
C VAL A 38 -14.88 7.84 4.15
N ALA A 39 -15.44 7.64 2.96
CA ALA A 39 -16.85 7.90 2.71
C ALA A 39 -17.74 6.94 3.53
N PRO A 40 -18.86 7.44 4.08
CA PRO A 40 -19.71 6.66 4.99
C PRO A 40 -20.30 5.42 4.33
N GLU A 41 -20.44 5.38 3.01
CA GLU A 41 -20.97 4.25 2.25
C GLU A 41 -20.16 2.97 2.47
N PHE A 42 -18.83 3.08 2.68
CA PHE A 42 -17.98 1.93 2.96
C PHE A 42 -18.15 1.35 4.37
N ARG A 43 -18.84 2.08 5.28
CA ARG A 43 -19.15 1.61 6.64
C ARG A 43 -20.48 0.89 6.73
N MET A 44 -21.32 1.02 5.70
CA MET A 44 -22.65 0.43 5.68
C MET A 44 -22.57 -1.07 5.41
N THR A 45 -23.44 -1.80 6.08
CA THR A 45 -23.62 -3.23 5.75
C THR A 45 -24.29 -3.35 4.39
N VAL A 46 -23.62 -3.98 3.46
CA VAL A 46 -24.17 -4.24 2.12
C VAL A 46 -25.07 -5.46 2.17
N ASP A 47 -26.30 -5.32 1.69
CA ASP A 47 -27.22 -6.46 1.55
C ASP A 47 -26.60 -7.58 0.69
N ALA A 48 -26.75 -8.84 1.12
CA ALA A 48 -26.11 -9.97 0.47
C ALA A 48 -26.58 -10.15 -0.99
N LYS A 49 -27.87 -9.94 -1.27
CA LYS A 49 -28.42 -10.08 -2.63
C LYS A 49 -27.88 -8.97 -3.55
N MET A 50 -27.80 -7.75 -3.02
CA MET A 50 -27.21 -6.61 -3.74
C MET A 50 -25.72 -6.85 -4.03
N ARG A 51 -24.95 -7.25 -3.01
CA ARG A 51 -23.53 -7.60 -3.15
C ARG A 51 -23.32 -8.66 -4.23
N ASP A 52 -24.06 -9.75 -4.16
CA ASP A 52 -23.93 -10.87 -5.10
C ASP A 52 -24.36 -10.47 -6.54
N ALA A 53 -25.35 -9.59 -6.66
CA ALA A 53 -25.75 -9.03 -7.97
C ALA A 53 -24.65 -8.16 -8.58
N VAL A 54 -23.99 -7.29 -7.78
CA VAL A 54 -22.86 -6.48 -8.22
C VAL A 54 -21.70 -7.38 -8.65
N ILE A 55 -21.30 -8.35 -7.81
CA ILE A 55 -20.21 -9.29 -8.11
C ILE A 55 -20.43 -10.00 -9.45
N ARG A 56 -21.66 -10.52 -9.68
CA ARG A 56 -22.02 -11.18 -10.95
C ARG A 56 -21.97 -10.24 -12.14
N ARG A 57 -22.37 -8.97 -11.98
CA ARG A 57 -22.33 -7.95 -13.05
C ARG A 57 -20.95 -7.79 -13.66
N TYR A 58 -19.90 -7.90 -12.83
CA TYR A 58 -18.50 -7.79 -13.27
C TYR A 58 -17.86 -9.13 -13.63
N GLY A 59 -18.63 -10.23 -13.72
CA GLY A 59 -18.13 -11.55 -14.04
C GLY A 59 -17.18 -12.15 -12.99
N ILE A 60 -17.29 -11.68 -11.75
CA ILE A 60 -16.44 -12.11 -10.65
C ILE A 60 -17.01 -13.39 -10.03
N ARG A 61 -16.14 -14.33 -9.70
CA ARG A 61 -16.47 -15.59 -9.00
C ARG A 61 -15.81 -15.57 -7.61
N PRO A 62 -16.58 -15.60 -6.53
CA PRO A 62 -16.01 -15.77 -5.19
C PRO A 62 -15.35 -17.16 -5.01
N PRO A 63 -14.28 -17.29 -4.17
CA PRO A 63 -13.61 -16.19 -3.50
C PRO A 63 -12.72 -15.38 -4.45
N TYR A 64 -12.47 -14.10 -4.11
CA TYR A 64 -11.57 -13.25 -4.88
C TYR A 64 -10.73 -12.33 -4.00
N CYS A 65 -9.53 -12.01 -4.47
CA CYS A 65 -8.71 -10.90 -3.97
C CYS A 65 -8.98 -9.66 -4.81
N LEU A 66 -9.13 -8.51 -4.16
CA LEU A 66 -9.49 -7.26 -4.80
C LEU A 66 -8.31 -6.27 -4.79
N PHE A 67 -8.09 -5.61 -5.90
CA PHE A 67 -7.30 -4.38 -6.02
C PHE A 67 -8.18 -3.27 -6.60
N VAL A 68 -8.08 -2.05 -6.07
CA VAL A 68 -8.77 -0.86 -6.57
C VAL A 68 -7.77 0.27 -6.80
N GLY A 69 -7.73 0.81 -8.03
CA GLY A 69 -6.86 1.91 -8.42
C GLY A 69 -6.54 1.90 -9.90
N ASN A 70 -6.09 3.03 -10.43
CA ASN A 70 -5.68 3.11 -11.84
C ASN A 70 -4.56 2.11 -12.14
N LEU A 71 -4.62 1.49 -13.33
CA LEU A 71 -3.61 0.53 -13.78
C LEU A 71 -2.38 1.30 -14.27
N GLU A 72 -1.46 1.62 -13.36
CA GLU A 72 -0.24 2.39 -13.61
C GLU A 72 0.96 1.75 -12.90
N PRO A 73 2.22 2.01 -13.34
CA PRO A 73 3.42 1.36 -12.79
C PRO A 73 3.57 1.49 -11.27
N ARG A 74 3.21 2.64 -10.70
CA ARG A 74 3.30 2.91 -9.25
C ARG A 74 2.46 1.93 -8.42
N LYS A 75 1.39 1.37 -8.99
CA LYS A 75 0.53 0.38 -8.33
C LYS A 75 1.12 -1.03 -8.30
N ASN A 76 2.22 -1.27 -9.02
CA ASN A 76 3.03 -2.49 -8.92
C ASN A 76 2.28 -3.80 -9.20
N LEU A 77 1.28 -3.75 -10.08
CA LEU A 77 0.43 -4.89 -10.40
C LEU A 77 1.18 -6.09 -11.03
N PRO A 78 2.26 -5.90 -11.82
CA PRO A 78 3.05 -7.05 -12.29
C PRO A 78 3.58 -7.90 -11.13
N ARG A 79 4.05 -7.29 -10.01
CA ARG A 79 4.51 -8.04 -8.83
C ARG A 79 3.39 -8.76 -8.10
N LEU A 80 2.19 -8.15 -8.07
CA LEU A 80 1.01 -8.83 -7.53
C LEU A 80 0.66 -10.08 -8.35
N ILE A 81 0.71 -9.98 -9.67
CA ILE A 81 0.46 -11.10 -10.59
C ILE A 81 1.52 -12.19 -10.42
N GLU A 82 2.80 -11.83 -10.28
CA GLU A 82 3.87 -12.77 -9.94
C GLU A 82 3.59 -13.49 -8.61
N ALA A 83 3.11 -12.78 -7.59
CA ALA A 83 2.74 -13.37 -6.30
C ALA A 83 1.59 -14.39 -6.45
N PHE A 84 0.60 -14.10 -7.27
CA PHE A 84 -0.47 -15.08 -7.60
C PHE A 84 0.08 -16.31 -8.35
N GLY A 85 1.03 -16.11 -9.26
CA GLY A 85 1.77 -17.21 -9.89
C GLY A 85 2.47 -18.11 -8.88
N LEU A 86 3.10 -17.52 -7.86
CA LEU A 86 3.74 -18.27 -6.77
C LEU A 86 2.73 -19.04 -5.92
N LEU A 87 1.56 -18.45 -5.61
CA LEU A 87 0.48 -19.16 -4.89
C LEU A 87 0.04 -20.40 -5.67
N ARG A 88 -0.13 -20.28 -6.98
CA ARG A 88 -0.48 -21.40 -7.86
C ARG A 88 0.62 -22.47 -7.90
N GLN A 89 1.88 -22.09 -7.99
CA GLN A 89 3.03 -23.01 -7.96
C GLN A 89 3.14 -23.77 -6.62
N ARG A 90 2.69 -23.17 -5.52
CA ARG A 90 2.61 -23.80 -4.19
C ARG A 90 1.42 -24.76 -4.05
N GLY A 91 0.65 -24.96 -5.12
CA GLY A 91 -0.42 -25.93 -5.18
C GLY A 91 -1.82 -25.39 -4.93
N LEU A 92 -1.98 -24.06 -4.68
CA LEU A 92 -3.31 -23.46 -4.61
C LEU A 92 -3.94 -23.48 -6.01
N LYS A 93 -5.15 -24.05 -6.08
CA LYS A 93 -5.94 -24.12 -7.33
C LYS A 93 -7.37 -23.66 -6.99
N PRO A 94 -8.17 -23.24 -7.98
CA PRO A 94 -9.58 -22.98 -7.73
C PRO A 94 -10.27 -24.21 -7.12
N PRO A 95 -11.14 -24.05 -6.08
CA PRO A 95 -11.60 -22.77 -5.52
C PRO A 95 -10.66 -22.12 -4.49
N ASP A 96 -9.59 -22.79 -4.01
CA ASP A 96 -8.70 -22.29 -2.95
C ASP A 96 -7.82 -21.13 -3.42
N LEU A 97 -7.44 -21.09 -4.72
CA LEU A 97 -6.84 -19.92 -5.33
C LEU A 97 -7.96 -18.95 -5.72
N PRO A 98 -8.10 -17.81 -5.03
CA PRO A 98 -9.12 -16.83 -5.36
C PRO A 98 -8.85 -16.18 -6.72
N GLN A 99 -9.90 -15.71 -7.41
CA GLN A 99 -9.71 -14.81 -8.53
C GLN A 99 -8.99 -13.53 -8.10
N LEU A 100 -8.13 -12.98 -8.96
CA LEU A 100 -7.58 -11.64 -8.78
C LEU A 100 -8.44 -10.65 -9.56
N VAL A 101 -9.11 -9.74 -8.86
CA VAL A 101 -9.98 -8.73 -9.45
C VAL A 101 -9.26 -7.38 -9.42
N LEU A 102 -9.03 -6.82 -10.59
CA LEU A 102 -8.37 -5.53 -10.80
C LEU A 102 -9.41 -4.50 -11.25
N VAL A 103 -9.74 -3.58 -10.34
CA VAL A 103 -10.68 -2.48 -10.58
C VAL A 103 -9.90 -1.20 -10.84
N GLY A 104 -10.22 -0.52 -11.92
CA GLY A 104 -9.67 0.78 -12.29
C GLY A 104 -9.51 0.96 -13.79
N THR A 105 -9.34 2.21 -14.19
CA THR A 105 -9.10 2.56 -15.59
C THR A 105 -7.67 2.25 -15.99
N ARG A 106 -7.45 2.00 -17.28
CA ARG A 106 -6.12 1.89 -17.85
C ARG A 106 -5.41 3.24 -17.73
N GLY A 107 -4.33 3.27 -16.97
CA GLY A 107 -3.46 4.43 -16.85
C GLY A 107 -2.41 4.44 -17.97
N TRP A 108 -1.22 4.90 -17.66
CA TRP A 108 -0.07 4.90 -18.57
C TRP A 108 0.82 3.66 -18.34
N LEU A 109 1.48 3.16 -19.39
CA LEU A 109 2.39 1.98 -19.35
C LEU A 109 1.78 0.71 -18.73
N TYR A 110 0.52 0.46 -18.99
CA TYR A 110 -0.22 -0.68 -18.41
C TYR A 110 0.05 -2.03 -19.11
N ASP A 111 0.70 -2.05 -20.27
CA ASP A 111 0.94 -3.29 -21.07
C ASP A 111 1.74 -4.35 -20.30
N GLY A 112 2.60 -3.91 -19.36
CA GLY A 112 3.36 -4.82 -18.50
C GLY A 112 2.47 -5.71 -17.62
N ILE A 113 1.25 -5.27 -17.31
CA ILE A 113 0.30 -6.00 -16.47
C ILE A 113 -0.23 -7.22 -17.24
N PHE A 114 -0.61 -7.03 -18.51
CA PHE A 114 -1.13 -8.12 -19.35
C PHE A 114 -0.02 -9.14 -19.66
N ARG A 115 1.19 -8.67 -19.99
CA ARG A 115 2.35 -9.57 -20.18
C ARG A 115 2.65 -10.39 -18.93
N ALA A 116 2.56 -9.81 -17.74
CA ALA A 116 2.74 -10.55 -16.49
C ALA A 116 1.66 -11.62 -16.30
N ALA A 117 0.40 -11.31 -16.62
CA ALA A 117 -0.71 -12.28 -16.56
C ALA A 117 -0.51 -13.48 -17.51
N GLU A 118 -0.09 -13.21 -18.74
CA GLU A 118 0.23 -14.24 -19.72
C GLU A 118 1.41 -15.10 -19.29
N ALA A 119 2.51 -14.47 -18.85
CA ALA A 119 3.72 -15.16 -18.39
C ALA A 119 3.47 -16.11 -17.20
N GLN A 120 2.51 -15.78 -16.33
CA GLN A 120 2.12 -16.63 -15.20
C GLN A 120 1.02 -17.63 -15.55
N GLY A 121 0.48 -17.61 -16.76
CA GLY A 121 -0.63 -18.47 -17.19
C GLY A 121 -1.93 -18.25 -16.41
N LEU A 122 -2.16 -17.03 -15.89
CA LEU A 122 -3.28 -16.66 -15.02
C LEU A 122 -4.45 -16.00 -15.79
N GLY A 123 -4.48 -16.07 -17.12
CA GLY A 123 -5.46 -15.34 -17.92
C GLY A 123 -6.93 -15.63 -17.59
N GLY A 124 -7.24 -16.83 -17.07
CA GLY A 124 -8.59 -17.20 -16.62
C GLY A 124 -8.89 -16.85 -15.15
N ASP A 125 -7.86 -16.51 -14.38
CA ASP A 125 -7.97 -16.28 -12.93
C ASP A 125 -7.89 -14.78 -12.58
N ILE A 126 -7.64 -13.91 -13.58
CA ILE A 126 -7.60 -12.45 -13.43
C ILE A 126 -8.81 -11.82 -14.12
N VAL A 127 -9.56 -11.02 -13.39
CA VAL A 127 -10.67 -10.20 -13.88
C VAL A 127 -10.25 -8.75 -13.94
N PHE A 128 -10.21 -8.17 -15.13
CA PHE A 128 -10.04 -6.74 -15.35
C PHE A 128 -11.42 -6.09 -15.41
N ALA A 129 -11.92 -5.63 -14.26
CA ALA A 129 -13.26 -5.08 -14.14
C ALA A 129 -13.43 -3.68 -14.79
N GLY A 130 -12.30 -3.01 -15.12
CA GLY A 130 -12.33 -1.66 -15.67
C GLY A 130 -12.81 -0.64 -14.64
N TYR A 131 -13.44 0.43 -15.13
CA TYR A 131 -14.06 1.43 -14.26
C TYR A 131 -15.30 0.84 -13.58
N VAL A 132 -15.35 0.99 -12.26
CA VAL A 132 -16.50 0.62 -11.43
C VAL A 132 -17.08 1.90 -10.82
N PRO A 133 -18.40 2.18 -10.98
CA PRO A 133 -19.03 3.31 -10.34
C PRO A 133 -18.87 3.28 -8.82
N PRO A 134 -18.71 4.44 -8.14
CA PRO A 134 -18.55 4.52 -6.70
C PRO A 134 -19.64 3.78 -5.92
N ALA A 135 -20.87 3.74 -6.41
CA ALA A 135 -21.99 3.05 -5.77
C ALA A 135 -21.83 1.52 -5.71
N ASP A 136 -21.05 0.91 -6.61
CA ASP A 136 -20.79 -0.53 -6.65
C ASP A 136 -19.55 -0.94 -5.81
N LEU A 137 -18.63 0.00 -5.53
CA LEU A 137 -17.39 -0.30 -4.82
C LEU A 137 -17.60 -0.91 -3.43
N PRO A 138 -18.51 -0.40 -2.57
CA PRO A 138 -18.72 -1.00 -1.25
C PRO A 138 -19.08 -2.50 -1.31
N ALA A 139 -19.85 -2.91 -2.33
CA ALA A 139 -20.22 -4.30 -2.53
C ALA A 139 -19.01 -5.17 -2.94
N LEU A 140 -18.13 -4.64 -3.80
CA LEU A 140 -16.91 -5.34 -4.21
C LEU A 140 -15.92 -5.47 -3.05
N TYR A 141 -15.75 -4.43 -2.24
CA TYR A 141 -14.93 -4.55 -1.03
C TYR A 141 -15.51 -5.58 -0.07
N ALA A 142 -16.78 -5.44 0.32
CA ALA A 142 -17.43 -6.33 1.29
C ALA A 142 -17.48 -7.80 0.86
N GLY A 143 -17.41 -8.08 -0.44
CA GLY A 143 -17.40 -9.44 -0.98
C GLY A 143 -16.01 -10.05 -1.17
N ALA A 144 -14.94 -9.27 -1.03
CA ALA A 144 -13.57 -9.74 -1.23
C ALA A 144 -13.06 -10.56 -0.06
N ALA A 145 -12.38 -11.68 -0.36
CA ALA A 145 -11.69 -12.48 0.64
C ALA A 145 -10.45 -11.76 1.21
N CYS A 146 -9.83 -10.89 0.40
CA CYS A 146 -8.68 -10.09 0.77
C CYS A 146 -8.59 -8.87 -0.16
N PHE A 147 -8.25 -7.71 0.40
CA PHE A 147 -7.86 -6.53 -0.39
C PHE A 147 -6.34 -6.47 -0.45
N VAL A 148 -5.77 -6.33 -1.65
CA VAL A 148 -4.31 -6.31 -1.85
C VAL A 148 -3.89 -4.99 -2.48
N PHE A 149 -2.97 -4.26 -1.82
CA PHE A 149 -2.54 -2.93 -2.25
C PHE A 149 -1.00 -2.82 -2.28
N PRO A 150 -0.36 -3.31 -3.36
CA PRO A 150 1.09 -3.47 -3.44
C PRO A 150 1.83 -2.24 -3.98
N SER A 151 1.24 -1.05 -3.83
CA SER A 151 1.79 0.20 -4.38
C SER A 151 3.23 0.46 -3.94
N LEU A 152 4.03 1.04 -4.83
CA LEU A 152 5.43 1.42 -4.54
C LEU A 152 5.54 2.72 -3.75
N TYR A 153 4.50 3.56 -3.80
CA TYR A 153 4.40 4.80 -3.04
C TYR A 153 2.94 5.26 -2.98
N GLU A 154 2.51 5.75 -1.81
CA GLU A 154 1.21 6.41 -1.62
C GLU A 154 1.35 7.61 -0.68
N GLY A 155 0.68 8.70 -1.06
CA GLY A 155 0.59 9.90 -0.22
C GLY A 155 -0.36 9.73 0.96
N PHE A 156 -1.38 8.83 0.83
CA PHE A 156 -2.31 8.49 1.90
C PHE A 156 -2.74 7.02 1.84
N GLY A 157 -3.59 6.63 0.88
CA GLY A 157 -4.05 5.24 0.74
C GLY A 157 -5.53 5.05 1.05
N LEU A 158 -6.40 5.93 0.52
CA LEU A 158 -7.86 5.81 0.65
C LEU A 158 -8.39 4.39 0.40
N PRO A 159 -7.93 3.63 -0.65
CA PRO A 159 -8.42 2.28 -0.89
C PRO A 159 -8.16 1.30 0.27
N VAL A 160 -7.09 1.51 1.06
CA VAL A 160 -6.83 0.73 2.28
C VAL A 160 -7.86 1.02 3.35
N LEU A 161 -8.21 2.31 3.55
CA LEU A 161 -9.27 2.71 4.48
C LEU A 161 -10.64 2.23 4.05
N GLU A 162 -10.96 2.28 2.75
CA GLU A 162 -12.20 1.78 2.18
C GLU A 162 -12.36 0.29 2.47
N ALA A 163 -11.31 -0.52 2.22
CA ALA A 163 -11.29 -1.94 2.52
C ALA A 163 -11.50 -2.22 4.01
N MET A 164 -10.77 -1.52 4.89
CA MET A 164 -10.92 -1.64 6.34
C MET A 164 -12.34 -1.29 6.81
N SER A 165 -12.90 -0.20 6.27
CA SER A 165 -14.25 0.26 6.56
C SER A 165 -15.30 -0.78 6.18
N ALA A 166 -15.14 -1.38 5.00
CA ALA A 166 -16.02 -2.44 4.49
C ALA A 166 -15.87 -3.77 5.25
N GLY A 167 -14.85 -3.87 6.12
CA GLY A 167 -14.55 -5.11 6.86
C GLY A 167 -13.82 -6.15 6.02
N THR A 168 -13.04 -5.72 5.06
CA THR A 168 -12.21 -6.57 4.21
C THR A 168 -10.80 -6.62 4.80
N PRO A 169 -10.20 -7.81 5.03
CA PRO A 169 -8.83 -7.92 5.50
C PRO A 169 -7.86 -7.41 4.43
N VAL A 170 -6.80 -6.75 4.88
CA VAL A 170 -5.88 -6.02 4.00
C VAL A 170 -4.48 -6.61 4.03
N VAL A 171 -3.90 -6.78 2.83
CA VAL A 171 -2.45 -6.97 2.60
C VAL A 171 -1.96 -5.78 1.81
N ALA A 172 -0.99 -5.02 2.33
CA ALA A 172 -0.52 -3.81 1.69
C ALA A 172 0.99 -3.64 1.79
N SER A 173 1.56 -2.81 0.94
CA SER A 173 2.98 -2.49 0.98
C SER A 173 3.35 -1.64 2.20
N ARG A 174 4.56 -1.82 2.72
CA ARG A 174 5.12 -1.05 3.84
C ARG A 174 5.84 0.20 3.31
N VAL A 175 5.12 1.08 2.60
CA VAL A 175 5.69 2.27 1.96
C VAL A 175 4.83 3.51 2.15
N GLY A 176 5.46 4.70 2.09
CA GLY A 176 4.75 5.97 2.17
C GLY A 176 3.85 6.07 3.40
N ALA A 177 2.62 6.51 3.19
CA ALA A 177 1.63 6.66 4.26
C ALA A 177 0.88 5.36 4.62
N ILE A 178 1.10 4.24 3.90
CA ILE A 178 0.35 3.00 4.15
C ILE A 178 0.50 2.50 5.58
N PRO A 179 1.72 2.43 6.18
CA PRO A 179 1.87 2.02 7.59
C PRO A 179 1.15 2.97 8.56
N GLU A 180 1.16 4.28 8.26
CA GLU A 180 0.49 5.31 9.05
C GLU A 180 -1.04 5.15 9.01
N VAL A 181 -1.61 4.82 7.85
CA VAL A 181 -3.04 4.60 7.66
C VAL A 181 -3.47 3.25 8.22
N ALA A 182 -2.74 2.18 7.89
CA ALA A 182 -3.12 0.82 8.23
C ALA A 182 -2.89 0.47 9.72
N GLY A 183 -1.83 0.99 10.33
CA GLY A 183 -1.42 0.60 11.68
C GLY A 183 -1.18 -0.91 11.78
N ASP A 184 -1.79 -1.53 12.78
CA ASP A 184 -1.74 -2.98 13.02
C ASP A 184 -2.96 -3.74 12.44
N ALA A 185 -3.74 -3.08 11.59
CA ALA A 185 -4.96 -3.63 10.98
C ALA A 185 -4.75 -4.20 9.58
N ALA A 186 -3.50 -4.34 9.13
CA ALA A 186 -3.14 -4.96 7.86
C ALA A 186 -1.90 -5.83 7.98
N VAL A 187 -1.74 -6.78 7.07
CA VAL A 187 -0.46 -7.45 6.82
C VAL A 187 0.37 -6.53 5.93
N LEU A 188 1.46 -5.98 6.49
CA LEU A 188 2.36 -5.08 5.77
C LEU A 188 3.58 -5.85 5.26
N VAL A 189 3.81 -5.79 3.94
CA VAL A 189 4.84 -6.53 3.20
C VAL A 189 5.77 -5.62 2.40
N ASP A 190 6.95 -6.12 2.05
CA ASP A 190 7.77 -5.50 1.01
C ASP A 190 7.21 -5.87 -0.37
N ALA A 191 6.55 -4.93 -1.02
CA ALA A 191 5.92 -5.13 -2.34
C ALA A 191 6.93 -5.28 -3.50
N HIS A 192 8.22 -5.05 -3.27
CA HIS A 192 9.26 -5.40 -4.24
C HIS A 192 9.54 -6.90 -4.28
N ARG A 193 9.08 -7.65 -3.27
CA ARG A 193 9.31 -9.08 -3.09
C ARG A 193 8.02 -9.88 -3.31
N PRO A 194 7.78 -10.45 -4.51
CA PRO A 194 6.56 -11.22 -4.79
C PRO A 194 6.31 -12.36 -3.82
N VAL A 195 7.39 -12.93 -3.23
CA VAL A 195 7.28 -13.99 -2.22
C VAL A 195 6.59 -13.47 -0.96
N GLU A 196 6.96 -12.27 -0.46
CA GLU A 196 6.31 -11.68 0.72
C GLU A 196 4.86 -11.31 0.45
N LEU A 197 4.55 -10.82 -0.77
CA LEU A 197 3.15 -10.60 -1.19
C LEU A 197 2.36 -11.91 -1.17
N ALA A 198 2.92 -12.98 -1.73
CA ALA A 198 2.28 -14.30 -1.75
C ALA A 198 2.08 -14.84 -0.32
N ASP A 199 3.08 -14.73 0.55
CA ASP A 199 3.00 -15.17 1.95
C ASP A 199 1.93 -14.37 2.72
N GLY A 200 1.89 -13.04 2.55
CA GLY A 200 0.89 -12.19 3.15
C GLY A 200 -0.53 -12.53 2.70
N ILE A 201 -0.74 -12.75 1.40
CA ILE A 201 -2.03 -13.16 0.85
C ILE A 201 -2.41 -14.55 1.39
N ALA A 202 -1.49 -15.52 1.34
CA ALA A 202 -1.74 -16.87 1.83
C ALA A 202 -2.13 -16.86 3.30
N SER A 203 -1.44 -16.08 4.17
CA SER A 203 -1.74 -16.00 5.59
C SER A 203 -3.16 -15.52 5.86
N VAL A 204 -3.64 -14.51 5.12
CA VAL A 204 -5.02 -14.01 5.25
C VAL A 204 -6.04 -15.03 4.75
N LEU A 205 -5.73 -15.77 3.68
CA LEU A 205 -6.65 -16.75 3.11
C LEU A 205 -6.77 -18.00 3.97
N THR A 206 -5.71 -18.44 4.64
CA THR A 206 -5.65 -19.71 5.36
C THR A 206 -5.82 -19.59 6.87
N ASP A 207 -5.47 -18.46 7.49
CA ASP A 207 -5.62 -18.21 8.93
C ASP A 207 -6.88 -17.38 9.21
N GLY A 208 -7.97 -18.07 9.56
CA GLY A 208 -9.25 -17.42 9.92
C GLY A 208 -9.14 -16.50 11.13
N ALA A 209 -8.34 -16.87 12.15
CA ALA A 209 -8.17 -16.04 13.34
C ALA A 209 -7.40 -14.74 13.03
N LEU A 210 -6.39 -14.80 12.16
CA LEU A 210 -5.72 -13.60 11.66
C LEU A 210 -6.69 -12.70 10.90
N ARG A 211 -7.46 -13.29 9.98
CA ARG A 211 -8.45 -12.54 9.18
C ARG A 211 -9.45 -11.81 10.08
N ASP A 212 -10.03 -12.51 11.06
CA ASP A 212 -11.01 -11.91 11.96
C ASP A 212 -10.42 -10.78 12.81
N ARG A 213 -9.18 -10.93 13.28
CA ARG A 213 -8.44 -9.86 13.98
C ARG A 213 -8.22 -8.65 13.09
N LEU A 214 -7.78 -8.84 11.83
CA LEU A 214 -7.54 -7.74 10.89
C LEU A 214 -8.84 -6.99 10.57
N VAL A 215 -9.94 -7.70 10.34
CA VAL A 215 -11.26 -7.10 10.11
C VAL A 215 -11.72 -6.27 11.30
N ALA A 216 -11.63 -6.83 12.52
CA ALA A 216 -12.04 -6.11 13.74
C ALA A 216 -11.21 -4.83 13.94
N ARG A 217 -9.88 -4.93 13.84
CA ARG A 217 -8.97 -3.79 13.99
C ARG A 217 -9.16 -2.76 12.87
N GLY A 218 -9.37 -3.21 11.62
CA GLY A 218 -9.59 -2.33 10.47
C GLY A 218 -10.83 -1.47 10.63
N ARG A 219 -11.93 -2.05 11.08
CA ARG A 219 -13.17 -1.31 11.34
C ARG A 219 -12.99 -0.26 12.44
N VAL A 220 -12.32 -0.61 13.54
CA VAL A 220 -12.04 0.33 14.63
C VAL A 220 -11.15 1.47 14.13
N ARG A 221 -10.07 1.13 13.42
CA ARG A 221 -9.13 2.13 12.91
C ARG A 221 -9.79 3.09 11.92
N ALA A 222 -10.59 2.60 10.99
CA ALA A 222 -11.27 3.43 10.00
C ALA A 222 -12.23 4.46 10.62
N GLN A 223 -12.71 4.24 11.85
CA GLN A 223 -13.58 5.22 12.55
C GLN A 223 -12.87 6.54 12.87
N ALA A 224 -11.53 6.54 12.97
CA ALA A 224 -10.76 7.74 13.25
C ALA A 224 -10.63 8.68 12.02
N PHE A 225 -10.97 8.20 10.81
CA PHE A 225 -10.76 8.90 9.55
C PHE A 225 -12.11 9.33 8.95
N THR A 226 -12.59 10.51 9.32
CA THR A 226 -13.89 11.01 8.87
C THR A 226 -13.75 12.34 8.12
N TRP A 227 -14.62 12.57 7.14
CA TRP A 227 -14.64 13.82 6.38
C TRP A 227 -15.05 15.02 7.25
N GLU A 228 -15.86 14.81 8.30
CA GLU A 228 -16.22 15.85 9.26
C GLU A 228 -15.00 16.33 10.05
N ARG A 229 -14.08 15.40 10.38
CA ARG A 229 -12.81 15.73 11.02
C ARG A 229 -11.93 16.53 10.06
N VAL A 230 -11.79 16.08 8.82
CA VAL A 230 -11.03 16.76 7.76
C VAL A 230 -11.51 18.20 7.61
N ALA A 231 -12.82 18.39 7.47
CA ALA A 231 -13.42 19.71 7.31
C ALA A 231 -13.13 20.64 8.49
N ARG A 232 -13.29 20.16 9.72
CA ARG A 232 -13.01 20.93 10.94
C ARG A 232 -11.55 21.33 11.07
N GLU A 233 -10.63 20.38 10.85
CA GLU A 233 -9.18 20.62 10.93
C GLU A 233 -8.72 21.57 9.81
N THR A 234 -9.28 21.45 8.60
CA THR A 234 -9.00 22.35 7.47
C THR A 234 -9.48 23.78 7.77
N LEU A 235 -10.69 23.93 8.32
CA LEU A 235 -11.22 25.22 8.73
C LEU A 235 -10.32 25.90 9.77
N ALA A 236 -9.86 25.16 10.75
CA ALA A 236 -8.95 25.66 11.78
C ALA A 236 -7.63 26.19 11.19
N VAL A 237 -7.08 25.53 10.14
CA VAL A 237 -5.92 26.05 9.42
C VAL A 237 -6.23 27.38 8.74
N TYR A 238 -7.37 27.50 8.06
CA TYR A 238 -7.80 28.76 7.40
C TYR A 238 -7.96 29.90 8.43
N GLU A 239 -8.61 29.63 9.55
CA GLU A 239 -8.77 30.61 10.64
C GLU A 239 -7.42 31.06 11.23
N SER A 240 -6.47 30.12 11.40
CA SER A 240 -5.14 30.43 11.90
C SER A 240 -4.35 31.37 10.99
N VAL A 241 -4.50 31.21 9.67
CA VAL A 241 -3.87 32.08 8.68
C VAL A 241 -4.57 33.45 8.64
N HIS A 242 -5.90 33.45 8.67
CA HIS A 242 -6.69 34.71 8.62
C HIS A 242 -6.45 35.61 9.83
N THR A 243 -6.34 35.04 11.03
CA THR A 243 -6.14 35.80 12.27
C THR A 243 -4.68 36.15 12.52
N GLY A 244 -3.73 35.70 11.69
CA GLY A 244 -2.31 35.86 11.94
C GLY A 244 -1.80 35.13 13.18
N ALA A 245 -2.62 34.26 13.77
CA ALA A 245 -2.25 33.43 14.91
C ALA A 245 -1.20 32.40 14.47
N ALA A 246 0.05 32.60 14.90
CA ALA A 246 1.14 31.70 14.62
C ALA A 246 0.88 30.33 15.26
N ARG A 247 0.97 29.27 14.42
CA ARG A 247 1.17 27.86 14.80
C ARG A 247 -0.01 27.14 15.43
N HIS A 248 -0.82 26.52 14.61
CA HIS A 248 -1.72 25.48 15.07
C HIS A 248 -0.95 24.15 15.16
N THR A 249 -0.48 23.81 16.37
CA THR A 249 -0.12 22.45 16.73
C THR A 249 -1.41 21.74 17.15
N GLY A 250 -2.16 21.19 16.19
CA GLY A 250 -3.23 20.27 16.54
C GLY A 250 -2.66 19.08 17.32
N PRO A 251 -3.40 18.52 18.31
CA PRO A 251 -2.93 17.33 19.01
C PRO A 251 -2.68 16.23 17.99
N PRO A 252 -1.55 15.51 18.11
CA PRO A 252 -1.32 14.34 17.26
C PRO A 252 -2.48 13.36 17.46
N LEU A 253 -2.87 12.69 16.38
CA LEU A 253 -3.70 11.50 16.53
C LEU A 253 -2.99 10.57 17.52
N ASP A 254 -3.59 10.30 18.66
CA ASP A 254 -3.24 9.13 19.46
C ASP A 254 -3.73 7.89 18.70
N VAL A 255 -3.00 7.57 17.67
CA VAL A 255 -3.14 6.34 16.90
C VAL A 255 -2.27 5.30 17.59
N GLY A 256 -2.73 4.84 18.76
CA GLY A 256 -2.06 3.87 19.61
C GLY A 256 -1.20 2.88 18.85
N GLY A 257 0.10 2.81 19.20
CA GLY A 257 1.01 1.74 18.83
C GLY A 257 1.81 1.94 17.55
N SER A 258 2.90 2.70 17.62
CA SER A 258 4.06 2.36 16.79
C SER A 258 4.64 1.05 17.31
N PRO A 259 4.85 0.02 16.48
CA PRO A 259 5.67 -1.10 16.89
C PRO A 259 7.08 -0.57 17.14
N GLY A 260 7.58 -0.68 18.38
CA GLY A 260 8.93 -0.37 18.74
C GLY A 260 9.89 -1.04 17.77
N GLY A 261 10.76 -0.24 17.14
CA GLY A 261 11.90 -0.76 16.38
C GLY A 261 12.77 -1.61 17.31
N PRO A 262 13.50 -2.61 16.82
CA PRO A 262 14.37 -3.43 17.64
C PRO A 262 15.42 -2.53 18.27
N GLU A 263 15.45 -2.52 19.60
CA GLU A 263 16.55 -1.95 20.39
C GLU A 263 17.87 -2.62 19.96
N ALA A 264 18.78 -1.81 19.46
CA ALA A 264 20.15 -2.23 19.23
C ALA A 264 20.77 -2.55 20.61
N SER A 265 20.81 -3.86 20.95
CA SER A 265 21.56 -4.37 22.10
C SER A 265 23.02 -4.01 21.93
N GLY A 266 23.52 -3.17 22.82
CA GLY A 266 24.93 -2.83 22.94
C GLY A 266 25.76 -4.07 23.23
N GLY A 267 26.64 -4.41 22.31
CA GLY A 267 27.75 -5.35 22.54
C GLY A 267 29.00 -4.59 23.00
N PRO A 268 29.89 -5.21 23.81
CA PRO A 268 30.92 -4.50 24.55
C PRO A 268 32.12 -4.09 23.67
N ARG A 269 32.66 -2.90 23.98
CA ARG A 269 33.93 -2.41 23.47
C ARG A 269 35.07 -3.35 23.87
N ALA A 270 35.82 -3.87 22.92
CA ALA A 270 37.18 -4.40 23.12
C ALA A 270 38.16 -3.43 22.45
N ALA A 271 39.10 -2.98 23.27
CA ALA A 271 40.26 -2.18 22.87
C ALA A 271 41.41 -3.06 22.38
N GLY A 272 42.23 -2.51 21.48
CA GLY A 272 43.63 -2.95 21.32
C GLY A 272 43.98 -3.44 19.93
N SER A 273 44.73 -2.75 19.27
CA SER A 273 46.13 -2.57 18.98
C SER A 273 46.46 -2.58 17.47
N ALA A 274 47.34 -1.65 17.17
CA ALA A 274 47.89 -1.33 15.87
C ALA A 274 48.75 -2.46 15.28
N GLY A 275 48.76 -2.54 13.94
CA GLY A 275 49.70 -3.37 13.18
C GLY A 275 49.67 -2.94 11.70
N SER A 276 50.59 -2.04 11.37
CA SER A 276 50.96 -1.64 10.02
C SER A 276 51.67 -2.79 9.30
N VAL A 277 51.36 -3.06 8.03
CA VAL A 277 52.33 -3.48 7.00
C VAL A 277 51.70 -3.23 5.61
N ASP A 278 52.37 -2.45 4.81
CA ASP A 278 52.22 -2.17 3.38
C ASP A 278 53.28 -2.96 2.57
N PRO A 279 53.41 -2.85 1.25
CA PRO A 279 52.81 -3.66 0.17
C PRO A 279 53.88 -4.45 -0.65
N GLN A 280 53.45 -5.32 -1.58
CA GLN A 280 54.20 -5.66 -2.82
C GLN A 280 53.28 -6.33 -3.85
N VAL A 281 53.06 -5.76 -5.01
CA VAL A 281 53.69 -5.75 -6.34
C VAL A 281 53.96 -7.16 -6.94
N GLY A 282 53.37 -7.35 -8.08
CA GLY A 282 53.68 -8.36 -9.10
C GLY A 282 52.43 -8.94 -9.75
N GLY A 283 52.09 -8.82 -10.97
CA GLY A 283 52.84 -8.69 -12.22
C GLY A 283 52.43 -9.83 -13.17
N SER A 284 51.92 -9.45 -14.32
CA SER A 284 52.05 -10.05 -15.67
C SER A 284 50.95 -10.99 -16.21
N ARG A 285 50.29 -10.46 -17.24
CA ARG A 285 50.30 -10.88 -18.67
C ARG A 285 49.52 -12.10 -19.14
N GLY A 286 48.71 -11.79 -20.15
CA GLY A 286 48.49 -12.58 -21.38
C GLY A 286 47.09 -13.11 -21.48
N GLY A 287 46.24 -12.86 -22.40
CA GLY A 287 46.39 -12.60 -23.80
C GLY A 287 45.32 -13.42 -24.55
N VAL A 288 44.79 -12.86 -25.64
CA VAL A 288 44.17 -13.50 -26.80
C VAL A 288 42.66 -13.59 -26.87
N VAL A 289 42.10 -12.65 -27.54
CA VAL A 289 41.32 -12.55 -28.82
C VAL A 289 40.53 -13.82 -29.24
N GLY A 290 39.26 -13.64 -29.51
CA GLY A 290 38.43 -14.55 -30.28
C GLY A 290 37.05 -13.96 -30.56
N THR A 291 36.88 -13.38 -31.75
CA THR A 291 35.64 -12.83 -32.32
C THR A 291 34.79 -13.96 -32.94
N PRO A 292 33.46 -13.74 -33.16
CA PRO A 292 32.47 -14.79 -33.50
C PRO A 292 32.32 -15.06 -34.99
N PRO A 293 31.50 -16.05 -35.38
CA PRO A 293 30.81 -15.95 -36.68
C PRO A 293 29.29 -15.81 -36.54
N ARG A 294 28.76 -15.08 -37.50
CA ARG A 294 27.36 -14.96 -37.87
C ARG A 294 26.83 -16.29 -38.46
N GLY A 295 25.57 -16.56 -38.21
CA GLY A 295 24.70 -17.45 -38.88
C GLY A 295 23.26 -17.07 -38.56
#